data_86f19b1d8ef7358fe715ac96d87614d2
#
_entry.id   86f19b1d8ef7358fe715ac96d87614d2
#
_cell.length_a   1.000
_cell.length_b   1.000
_cell.length_c   1.000
_cell.angle_alpha   90.00
_cell.angle_beta   90.00
_cell.angle_gamma   90.00
#
_symmetry.space_group_name_H-M   'P 1'
#
loop_
_entity.id
_entity.type
_entity.pdbx_description
1 polymer ?
#
loop_
_entity_poly.entity_id
_entity_poly.type
_entity_poly.pdbx_seq_one_letter_code
_entity_poly.pdbx_strand_id
1 'polypeptide(L)'
;MSVTIYHNTACGTSRTTLQLIRDAGIEPIIVDYVKQPPTRTQLKELIARAGLTVRAAMRDKGALHDELGLADATLSDDALLDAMQAHPILINRPFVVTDLGVRLCRPADKVREILPPA
;
A
#
# COMPACT_ATOMS: atom_id res chain seq x y z
N MET A 1 -16.62 0.31 -12.47
CA MET A 1 -15.56 -0.33 -11.68
C MET A 1 -15.30 0.50 -10.44
N SER A 2 -15.25 -0.13 -9.27
CA SER A 2 -14.89 0.53 -8.03
C SER A 2 -13.38 0.42 -7.82
N VAL A 3 -12.74 1.55 -7.53
CA VAL A 3 -11.30 1.63 -7.29
C VAL A 3 -11.06 2.31 -5.95
N THR A 4 -10.23 1.71 -5.11
CA THR A 4 -9.80 2.29 -3.84
C THR A 4 -8.29 2.41 -3.83
N ILE A 5 -7.78 3.57 -3.46
CA ILE A 5 -6.36 3.81 -3.27
C ILE A 5 -6.06 4.12 -1.80
N TYR A 6 -5.11 3.39 -1.23
CA TYR A 6 -4.54 3.69 0.09
C TYR A 6 -3.41 4.68 -0.13
N HIS A 7 -3.71 5.94 0.10
CA HIS A 7 -2.95 7.08 -0.42
C HIS A 7 -2.16 7.79 0.67
N ASN A 8 -0.99 8.29 0.28
CA ASN A 8 -0.18 9.19 1.09
C ASN A 8 0.17 10.42 0.24
N THR A 9 -0.37 11.57 0.61
CA THR A 9 -0.18 12.83 -0.13
C THR A 9 1.26 13.29 -0.18
N ALA A 10 2.09 12.87 0.77
CA ALA A 10 3.51 13.21 0.81
C ALA A 10 4.37 12.29 -0.08
N CYS A 11 3.81 11.20 -0.61
CA CYS A 11 4.54 10.23 -1.42
C CYS A 11 4.35 10.51 -2.92
N GLY A 12 5.44 10.76 -3.64
CA GLY A 12 5.39 11.04 -5.07
C GLY A 12 4.81 9.89 -5.89
N THR A 13 5.18 8.65 -5.58
CA THR A 13 4.63 7.47 -6.25
C THR A 13 3.11 7.36 -6.04
N SER A 14 2.64 7.67 -4.83
CA SER A 14 1.22 7.65 -4.51
C SER A 14 0.45 8.72 -5.31
N ARG A 15 1.00 9.93 -5.41
CA ARG A 15 0.41 11.00 -6.22
C ARG A 15 0.35 10.64 -7.70
N THR A 16 1.41 10.07 -8.24
CA THR A 16 1.46 9.64 -9.64
C THR A 16 0.43 8.55 -9.91
N THR A 17 0.32 7.58 -9.01
CA THR A 17 -0.67 6.49 -9.14
C THR A 17 -2.10 7.04 -9.15
N LEU A 18 -2.41 7.97 -8.25
CA LEU A 18 -3.71 8.62 -8.20
C LEU A 18 -4.03 9.33 -9.52
N GLN A 19 -3.04 10.02 -10.08
CA GLN A 19 -3.22 10.71 -11.36
C GLN A 19 -3.48 9.73 -12.50
N LEU A 20 -2.77 8.59 -12.54
CA LEU A 20 -3.02 7.55 -13.56
C LEU A 20 -4.44 6.98 -13.47
N ILE A 21 -4.97 6.79 -12.27
CA ILE A 21 -6.34 6.35 -12.08
C ILE A 21 -7.32 7.40 -12.64
N ARG A 22 -7.11 8.67 -12.33
CA ARG A 22 -7.94 9.78 -12.81
C ARG A 22 -7.85 9.94 -14.32
N ASP A 23 -6.66 9.76 -14.89
CA ASP A 23 -6.44 9.82 -16.34
C ASP A 23 -7.19 8.70 -17.07
N ALA A 24 -7.46 7.59 -16.40
CA ALA A 24 -8.29 6.50 -16.93
C ALA A 24 -9.80 6.80 -16.83
N GLY A 25 -10.18 7.99 -16.37
CA GLY A 25 -11.58 8.42 -16.26
C GLY A 25 -12.27 7.91 -14.99
N ILE A 26 -11.49 7.50 -13.99
CA ILE A 26 -12.04 6.93 -12.74
C ILE A 26 -11.70 7.86 -11.57
N GLU A 27 -12.71 8.20 -10.76
CA GLU A 27 -12.48 8.87 -9.48
C GLU A 27 -12.48 7.80 -8.39
N PRO A 28 -11.31 7.52 -7.77
CA PRO A 28 -11.22 6.45 -6.79
C PRO A 28 -11.73 6.90 -5.42
N ILE A 29 -12.03 5.92 -4.58
CA ILE A 29 -12.15 6.14 -3.14
C ILE A 29 -10.73 6.31 -2.61
N ILE A 30 -10.47 7.44 -1.97
CA ILE A 30 -9.15 7.75 -1.41
C ILE A 30 -9.19 7.50 0.09
N VAL A 31 -8.37 6.56 0.55
CA VAL A 31 -8.17 6.29 1.97
C VAL A 31 -6.82 6.84 2.38
N ASP A 32 -6.81 7.83 3.26
CA ASP A 32 -5.57 8.30 3.89
C ASP A 32 -5.21 7.32 5.00
N TYR A 33 -4.37 6.34 4.67
CA TYR A 33 -4.09 5.21 5.55
C TYR A 33 -3.29 5.61 6.80
N VAL A 34 -2.67 6.80 6.82
CA VAL A 34 -1.98 7.30 8.00
C VAL A 34 -2.99 7.76 9.04
N LYS A 35 -4.08 8.42 8.60
CA LYS A 35 -5.15 8.89 9.47
C LYS A 35 -6.24 7.85 9.71
N GLN A 36 -6.48 7.01 8.71
CA GLN A 36 -7.48 5.93 8.73
C GLN A 36 -6.80 4.61 8.39
N PRO A 37 -5.98 4.07 9.29
CA PRO A 37 -5.23 2.85 8.98
C PRO A 37 -6.16 1.66 8.76
N PRO A 38 -5.78 0.74 7.85
CA PRO A 38 -6.52 -0.50 7.69
C PRO A 38 -6.44 -1.32 8.99
N THR A 39 -7.46 -2.12 9.25
CA THR A 39 -7.39 -3.10 10.32
C THR A 39 -6.34 -4.16 9.99
N ARG A 40 -5.91 -4.94 11.01
CA ARG A 40 -4.96 -6.04 10.79
C ARG A 40 -5.49 -7.02 9.73
N THR A 41 -6.76 -7.37 9.80
CA THR A 41 -7.40 -8.26 8.82
C THR A 41 -7.37 -7.67 7.42
N GLN A 42 -7.72 -6.40 7.29
CA GLN A 42 -7.68 -5.70 5.99
C GLN A 42 -6.26 -5.64 5.44
N LEU A 43 -5.27 -5.33 6.29
CA LEU A 43 -3.87 -5.25 5.88
C LEU A 43 -3.37 -6.61 5.39
N LYS A 44 -3.65 -7.68 6.13
CA LYS A 44 -3.28 -9.04 5.72
C LYS A 44 -3.91 -9.42 4.40
N GLU A 45 -5.16 -9.06 4.19
CA GLU A 45 -5.88 -9.34 2.95
C GLU A 45 -5.28 -8.57 1.77
N LEU A 46 -4.96 -7.28 1.93
CA LEU A 46 -4.28 -6.49 0.91
C LEU A 46 -2.96 -7.12 0.49
N ILE A 47 -2.16 -7.52 1.47
CA ILE A 47 -0.84 -8.12 1.24
C ILE A 47 -0.99 -9.44 0.49
N ALA A 48 -1.88 -10.31 0.94
CA ALA A 48 -2.11 -11.62 0.32
C ALA A 48 -2.62 -11.48 -1.12
N ARG A 49 -3.61 -10.61 -1.34
CA ARG A 49 -4.19 -10.40 -2.67
C ARG A 49 -3.22 -9.74 -3.64
N ALA A 50 -2.28 -8.95 -3.13
CA ALA A 50 -1.22 -8.37 -3.95
C ALA A 50 -0.08 -9.36 -4.26
N GLY A 51 -0.11 -10.55 -3.68
CA GLY A 51 0.91 -11.57 -3.89
C GLY A 51 2.25 -11.25 -3.23
N LEU A 52 2.24 -10.47 -2.16
CA LEU A 52 3.45 -10.01 -1.48
C LEU A 52 3.71 -10.79 -0.20
N THR A 53 4.98 -10.78 0.23
CA THR A 53 5.33 -11.09 1.61
C THR A 53 4.97 -9.91 2.50
N VAL A 54 4.80 -10.17 3.80
CA VAL A 54 4.55 -9.08 4.77
C VAL A 54 5.72 -8.09 4.76
N ARG A 55 6.95 -8.58 4.70
CA ARG A 55 8.13 -7.72 4.65
C ARG A 55 8.14 -6.80 3.43
N ALA A 56 7.75 -7.31 2.26
CA ALA A 56 7.68 -6.50 1.03
C ALA A 56 6.60 -5.41 1.10
N ALA A 57 5.57 -5.63 1.91
CA ALA A 57 4.50 -4.65 2.11
C ALA A 57 4.88 -3.53 3.09
N MET A 58 6.03 -3.64 3.75
CA MET A 58 6.52 -2.65 4.68
C MET A 58 7.54 -1.74 4.00
N ARG A 59 7.43 -0.43 4.25
CA ARG A 59 8.41 0.55 3.79
C ARG A 59 9.71 0.35 4.56
N ASP A 60 10.81 0.18 3.83
CA ASP A 60 12.14 -0.06 4.41
C ASP A 60 13.02 1.20 4.45
N LYS A 61 12.45 2.36 4.11
CA LYS A 61 13.15 3.65 4.12
C LYS A 61 12.66 4.52 5.27
N GLY A 62 13.56 5.34 5.78
CA GLY A 62 13.26 6.30 6.83
C GLY A 62 13.76 5.89 8.20
N ALA A 63 13.87 6.88 9.09
CA ALA A 63 14.48 6.71 10.39
C ALA A 63 13.70 5.75 11.30
N LEU A 64 12.38 5.73 11.20
CA LEU A 64 11.53 4.90 12.05
C LEU A 64 11.81 3.41 11.86
N HIS A 65 12.00 2.98 10.63
CA HIS A 65 12.37 1.58 10.31
C HIS A 65 13.66 1.18 11.05
N ASP A 66 14.66 2.04 11.02
CA ASP A 66 15.94 1.80 11.67
C ASP A 66 15.82 1.86 13.20
N GLU A 67 15.10 2.85 13.73
CA GLU A 67 14.88 3.02 15.17
C GLU A 67 14.19 1.82 15.82
N LEU A 68 13.24 1.21 15.09
CA LEU A 68 12.50 0.05 15.57
C LEU A 68 13.21 -1.28 15.30
N GLY A 69 14.39 -1.26 14.65
CA GLY A 69 15.15 -2.47 14.35
C GLY A 69 14.46 -3.39 13.36
N LEU A 70 13.66 -2.86 12.45
CA LEU A 70 12.82 -3.65 11.56
C LEU A 70 13.60 -4.32 10.42
N ALA A 71 14.88 -3.97 10.24
CA ALA A 71 15.74 -4.64 9.27
C ALA A 71 16.11 -6.07 9.70
N ASP A 72 15.88 -6.44 10.94
CA ASP A 72 16.17 -7.77 11.47
C ASP A 72 15.37 -8.83 10.71
N ALA A 73 16.09 -9.70 9.96
CA ALA A 73 15.49 -10.74 9.15
C ALA A 73 14.83 -11.86 9.97
N THR A 74 15.08 -11.92 11.28
CA THR A 74 14.48 -12.92 12.16
C THR A 74 13.10 -12.52 12.68
N LEU A 75 12.65 -11.29 12.43
CA LEU A 75 11.33 -10.85 12.83
C LEU A 75 10.23 -11.63 12.11
N SER A 76 9.24 -12.08 12.88
CA SER A 76 8.08 -12.78 12.34
C SER A 76 7.17 -11.84 11.55
N ASP A 77 6.32 -12.41 10.70
CA ASP A 77 5.28 -11.66 10.02
C ASP A 77 4.37 -10.94 11.01
N ASP A 78 4.02 -11.58 12.12
CA ASP A 78 3.20 -10.96 13.17
C ASP A 78 3.88 -9.74 13.79
N ALA A 79 5.18 -9.80 14.03
CA ALA A 79 5.94 -8.67 14.54
C ALA A 79 5.93 -7.50 13.55
N LEU A 80 6.08 -7.78 12.26
CA LEU A 80 6.04 -6.75 11.21
C LEU A 80 4.64 -6.15 11.07
N LEU A 81 3.60 -6.97 11.16
CA LEU A 81 2.21 -6.49 11.14
C LEU A 81 1.91 -5.62 12.35
N ASP A 82 2.39 -6.01 13.54
CA ASP A 82 2.24 -5.21 14.74
C ASP A 82 2.89 -3.83 14.58
N ALA A 83 4.08 -3.78 13.99
CA ALA A 83 4.79 -2.52 13.74
C ALA A 83 3.99 -1.62 12.77
N MET A 84 3.44 -2.19 11.69
CA MET A 84 2.63 -1.45 10.72
C MET A 84 1.30 -0.98 11.33
N GLN A 85 0.72 -1.73 12.25
CA GLN A 85 -0.49 -1.32 12.96
C GLN A 85 -0.21 -0.19 13.94
N ALA A 86 0.90 -0.26 14.67
CA ALA A 86 1.32 0.77 15.61
C ALA A 86 1.77 2.05 14.88
N HIS A 87 2.36 1.91 13.70
CA HIS A 87 2.93 3.00 12.91
C HIS A 87 2.51 2.86 11.44
N PRO A 88 1.29 3.30 11.07
CA PRO A 88 0.78 3.14 9.70
C PRO A 88 1.68 3.71 8.61
N ILE A 89 2.53 4.70 8.93
CA ILE A 89 3.51 5.25 7.97
C ILE A 89 4.47 4.17 7.44
N LEU A 90 4.62 3.05 8.15
CA LEU A 90 5.45 1.92 7.71
C LEU A 90 4.79 1.09 6.62
N ILE A 91 3.50 1.22 6.41
CA ILE A 91 2.81 0.54 5.31
C ILE A 91 3.34 1.11 4.00
N ASN A 92 3.83 0.23 3.13
CA ASN A 92 4.29 0.66 1.82
C ASN A 92 3.10 1.16 0.97
N ARG A 93 3.36 2.00 -0.01
CA ARG A 93 2.27 2.73 -0.69
C ARG A 93 2.58 3.02 -2.15
N PRO A 94 1.54 3.17 -2.96
CA PRO A 94 0.12 2.98 -2.62
C PRO A 94 -0.35 1.56 -2.91
N PHE A 95 -1.19 1.02 -2.06
CA PHE A 95 -2.01 -0.13 -2.42
C PHE A 95 -3.24 0.36 -3.17
N VAL A 96 -3.59 -0.32 -4.25
CA VAL A 96 -4.80 -0.03 -5.03
C VAL A 96 -5.61 -1.32 -5.17
N VAL A 97 -6.90 -1.21 -4.94
CA VAL A 97 -7.87 -2.31 -5.04
C VAL A 97 -8.86 -1.99 -6.15
N THR A 98 -9.02 -2.90 -7.09
CA THR A 98 -10.06 -2.83 -8.13
C THR A 98 -10.77 -4.18 -8.24
N ASP A 99 -11.77 -4.26 -9.11
CA ASP A 99 -12.45 -5.53 -9.42
C ASP A 99 -11.49 -6.56 -10.05
N LEU A 100 -10.39 -6.10 -10.65
CA LEU A 100 -9.42 -6.95 -11.32
C LEU A 100 -8.28 -7.44 -10.40
N GLY A 101 -8.17 -6.87 -9.21
CA GLY A 101 -7.17 -7.33 -8.24
C GLY A 101 -6.65 -6.23 -7.34
N VAL A 102 -5.52 -6.54 -6.68
CA VAL A 102 -4.82 -5.64 -5.77
C VAL A 102 -3.36 -5.55 -6.18
N ARG A 103 -2.81 -4.35 -6.16
CA ARG A 103 -1.38 -4.11 -6.42
C ARG A 103 -0.81 -3.10 -5.43
N LEU A 104 0.42 -3.36 -5.02
CA LEU A 104 1.28 -2.31 -4.48
C LEU A 104 1.92 -1.62 -5.69
N CYS A 105 1.50 -0.40 -5.98
CA CYS A 105 1.85 0.29 -7.22
C CYS A 105 3.20 1.00 -7.11
N ARG A 106 4.25 0.21 -7.12
CA ARG A 106 5.64 0.66 -7.13
C ARG A 106 6.43 -0.17 -8.16
N PRO A 107 6.73 0.38 -9.34
CA PRO A 107 6.42 1.75 -9.80
C PRO A 107 4.91 1.98 -10.00
N ALA A 108 4.52 3.24 -10.11
CA ALA A 108 3.12 3.65 -10.24
C ALA A 108 2.39 2.98 -11.42
N ASP A 109 3.10 2.73 -12.51
CA ASP A 109 2.55 2.08 -13.71
C ASP A 109 1.93 0.71 -13.45
N LYS A 110 2.28 0.04 -12.36
CA LYS A 110 1.65 -1.24 -12.01
C LYS A 110 0.14 -1.14 -11.85
N VAL A 111 -0.39 0.05 -11.56
CA VAL A 111 -1.83 0.26 -11.46
C VAL A 111 -2.56 -0.09 -12.75
N ARG A 112 -1.90 0.05 -13.89
CA ARG A 112 -2.50 -0.24 -15.21
C ARG A 112 -2.86 -1.71 -15.36
N GLU A 113 -2.19 -2.61 -14.64
CA GLU A 113 -2.48 -4.05 -14.67
C GLU A 113 -3.86 -4.39 -14.11
N ILE A 114 -4.43 -3.51 -13.30
CA ILE A 114 -5.71 -3.71 -12.63
C ILE A 114 -6.75 -2.62 -12.94
N LEU A 115 -6.47 -1.75 -13.91
CA LEU A 115 -7.44 -0.80 -14.45
C LEU A 115 -8.08 -1.38 -15.71
N PRO A 116 -9.29 -0.94 -16.08
CA PRO A 116 -9.91 -1.40 -17.32
C PRO A 116 -9.06 -0.97 -18.51
N PRO A 117 -9.06 -1.74 -19.59
CA PRO A 117 -8.37 -1.35 -20.81
C PRO A 117 -8.95 -0.05 -21.37
N ALA A 118 -8.08 0.76 -21.94
CA ALA A 118 -8.45 2.03 -22.56
C ALA A 118 -9.30 1.80 -23.81
#